data_d9f57010ceca6ccb1e15f6be91dc55ee
#
_entry.id   d9f57010ceca6ccb1e15f6be91dc55ee
#
_cell.length_a   1.000
_cell.length_b   1.000
_cell.length_c   1.000
_cell.angle_alpha   90.00
_cell.angle_beta   90.00
_cell.angle_gamma   90.00
#
_symmetry.space_group_name_H-M   'P 1'
#
loop_
_entity.id
_entity.type
_entity.pdbx_description
1 polymer ?
#
loop_
_entity_poly.entity_id
_entity_poly.type
_entity_poly.pdbx_seq_one_letter_code
_entity_poly.pdbx_strand_id
1 'polypeptide(L)'
;MTLPETAPPRPTPLLSPRYRWATIGMVSLVFLAAFEALAVTTIMPTVGADLDGRAWFSAAFSVTLAASVVGMVAGGMWADRSGPNLPLLVSVGVFSFGLLLAGLAPSIELFVAARFLQGLGTGAMTVALYVLVARLYAPIDHPGIFGAFAAAWVVPSMVGPTVAGVVAEATSWRWVFLGVVALSLAATAAMLPALRGAVQRPEAGRTATRGRLALAAVVAIAVVGLDLAGRSRGALGYVAAAGSLVVVLVAVRPLLPAGTLVVRRGLPAVVALRVAIAATFFATEIYLPYLLQEHYDVPAWLSGVTLTVGALGWAGASQVQARMGARLAHVTALRTGAVLLFAGIGAELACAALHLSPWLVGAAWVLAGAGMGLMFPRISAYVLAASGDREQGGNSAAMSIADAVGGATAISLAGLLFTAVGTAADLGPFVAALAFTTVLAGGAVLVARRTGTAPVSEPVATTR
;
A
#
# COMPACT_ATOMS: atom_id res chain seq x y z
N MET A 1 11.83 35.32 -42.44
CA MET A 1 12.90 34.66 -41.67
C MET A 1 12.22 33.79 -40.64
N THR A 2 11.94 32.54 -41.00
CA THR A 2 11.26 31.56 -40.14
C THR A 2 12.28 31.09 -39.10
N LEU A 3 11.97 31.30 -37.80
CA LEU A 3 12.77 30.76 -36.73
C LEU A 3 12.80 29.20 -36.86
N PRO A 4 13.96 28.56 -36.69
CA PRO A 4 14.01 27.11 -36.74
C PRO A 4 13.13 26.54 -35.62
N GLU A 5 12.19 25.69 -36.01
CA GLU A 5 11.33 24.90 -35.11
C GLU A 5 12.26 24.05 -34.25
N THR A 6 12.45 24.43 -33.00
CA THR A 6 13.27 23.66 -32.05
C THR A 6 12.62 22.30 -31.84
N ALA A 7 13.31 21.23 -32.23
CA ALA A 7 12.85 19.86 -32.01
C ALA A 7 12.43 19.70 -30.54
N PRO A 8 11.32 18.98 -30.25
CA PRO A 8 10.86 18.78 -28.88
C PRO A 8 11.97 18.15 -28.05
N PRO A 9 12.15 18.59 -26.78
CA PRO A 9 13.19 18.05 -25.92
C PRO A 9 13.02 16.53 -25.77
N ARG A 10 14.12 15.79 -25.90
CA ARG A 10 14.10 14.33 -25.73
C ARG A 10 14.24 13.99 -24.26
N PRO A 11 13.54 12.90 -23.76
CA PRO A 11 13.72 12.43 -22.40
C PRO A 11 15.19 12.10 -22.11
N THR A 12 15.66 12.48 -20.92
CA THR A 12 17.02 12.16 -20.48
C THR A 12 17.05 10.73 -19.91
N PRO A 13 18.00 9.86 -20.32
CA PRO A 13 18.09 8.53 -19.75
C PRO A 13 18.23 8.57 -18.22
N LEU A 14 17.43 7.77 -17.50
CA LEU A 14 17.41 7.72 -16.01
C LEU A 14 18.78 7.39 -15.41
N LEU A 15 19.59 6.58 -16.12
CA LEU A 15 20.94 6.20 -15.72
C LEU A 15 22.03 7.11 -16.33
N SER A 16 21.65 8.27 -16.86
CA SER A 16 22.64 9.27 -17.31
C SER A 16 23.54 9.70 -16.13
N PRO A 17 24.77 10.20 -16.40
CA PRO A 17 25.67 10.69 -15.35
C PRO A 17 25.03 11.70 -14.39
N ARG A 18 24.04 12.45 -14.88
CA ARG A 18 23.28 13.46 -14.11
C ARG A 18 22.35 12.82 -13.07
N TYR A 19 21.65 11.72 -13.41
CA TYR A 19 20.56 11.17 -12.60
C TYR A 19 20.88 9.82 -11.97
N ARG A 20 21.91 9.09 -12.44
CA ARG A 20 22.16 7.68 -12.10
C ARG A 20 22.12 7.39 -10.60
N TRP A 21 22.79 8.15 -9.78
CA TRP A 21 22.90 7.89 -8.34
C TRP A 21 21.60 8.23 -7.60
N ALA A 22 20.92 9.31 -8.03
CA ALA A 22 19.58 9.62 -7.52
C ALA A 22 18.57 8.54 -7.91
N THR A 23 18.56 8.14 -9.20
CA THR A 23 17.67 7.08 -9.70
C THR A 23 17.90 5.77 -8.94
N ILE A 24 19.15 5.30 -8.87
CA ILE A 24 19.50 4.05 -8.18
C ILE A 24 19.04 4.11 -6.71
N GLY A 25 19.41 5.17 -5.99
CA GLY A 25 19.04 5.30 -4.57
C GLY A 25 17.54 5.35 -4.34
N MET A 26 16.81 6.18 -5.10
CA MET A 26 15.34 6.28 -4.96
C MET A 26 14.63 4.99 -5.33
N VAL A 27 14.98 4.36 -6.45
CA VAL A 27 14.36 3.10 -6.89
C VAL A 27 14.68 1.99 -5.91
N SER A 28 15.91 1.93 -5.36
CA SER A 28 16.29 0.96 -4.33
C SER A 28 15.49 1.16 -3.03
N LEU A 29 15.27 2.39 -2.57
CA LEU A 29 14.47 2.65 -1.38
C LEU A 29 13.00 2.25 -1.58
N VAL A 30 12.42 2.53 -2.73
CA VAL A 30 11.05 2.06 -3.07
C VAL A 30 11.00 0.53 -3.12
N PHE A 31 12.00 -0.11 -3.75
CA PHE A 31 12.11 -1.56 -3.82
C PHE A 31 12.21 -2.20 -2.43
N LEU A 32 13.03 -1.65 -1.55
CA LEU A 32 13.23 -2.19 -0.20
C LEU A 32 11.99 -2.01 0.68
N ALA A 33 11.29 -0.88 0.55
CA ALA A 33 10.01 -0.66 1.23
C ALA A 33 8.94 -1.65 0.74
N ALA A 34 8.86 -1.89 -0.58
CA ALA A 34 7.95 -2.86 -1.18
C ALA A 34 8.31 -4.30 -0.78
N PHE A 35 9.61 -4.65 -0.83
CA PHE A 35 10.11 -5.96 -0.39
C PHE A 35 9.69 -6.25 1.04
N GLU A 36 9.96 -5.31 1.95
CA GLU A 36 9.65 -5.48 3.37
C GLU A 36 8.14 -5.63 3.60
N ALA A 37 7.33 -4.78 2.99
CA ALA A 37 5.86 -4.84 3.14
C ALA A 37 5.29 -6.21 2.74
N LEU A 38 5.83 -6.82 1.68
CA LEU A 38 5.39 -8.11 1.17
C LEU A 38 6.05 -9.29 1.91
N ALA A 39 7.31 -9.14 2.33
CA ALA A 39 8.05 -10.16 3.06
C ALA A 39 7.40 -10.48 4.41
N VAL A 40 6.93 -9.45 5.12
CA VAL A 40 6.33 -9.60 6.45
C VAL A 40 5.07 -10.46 6.41
N THR A 41 4.27 -10.42 5.34
CA THR A 41 3.07 -11.25 5.22
C THR A 41 3.40 -12.75 5.30
N THR A 42 4.52 -13.16 4.74
CA THR A 42 4.97 -14.56 4.72
C THR A 42 5.57 -15.01 6.06
N ILE A 43 6.35 -14.13 6.72
CA ILE A 43 7.07 -14.51 7.94
C ILE A 43 6.31 -14.22 9.23
N MET A 44 5.23 -13.45 9.18
CA MET A 44 4.50 -13.02 10.38
C MET A 44 3.94 -14.19 11.22
N PRO A 45 3.47 -15.32 10.65
CA PRO A 45 3.11 -16.49 11.45
C PRO A 45 4.27 -17.00 12.30
N THR A 46 5.46 -17.09 11.72
CA THR A 46 6.71 -17.49 12.43
C THR A 46 7.07 -16.48 13.52
N VAL A 47 7.01 -15.17 13.24
CA VAL A 47 7.25 -14.11 14.23
C VAL A 47 6.25 -14.22 15.39
N GLY A 48 4.96 -14.41 15.07
CA GLY A 48 3.90 -14.56 16.06
C GLY A 48 4.06 -15.79 16.94
N ALA A 49 4.61 -16.88 16.40
CA ALA A 49 4.93 -18.09 17.16
C ALA A 49 6.17 -17.89 18.06
N ASP A 50 7.24 -17.27 17.53
CA ASP A 50 8.51 -17.05 18.25
C ASP A 50 8.38 -16.05 19.43
N LEU A 51 7.50 -15.05 19.29
CA LEU A 51 7.30 -14.00 20.28
C LEU A 51 6.01 -14.15 21.09
N ASP A 52 5.34 -15.32 21.08
CA ASP A 52 4.04 -15.56 21.72
C ASP A 52 2.97 -14.49 21.38
N GLY A 53 3.05 -13.97 20.14
CA GLY A 53 2.34 -12.77 19.71
C GLY A 53 1.19 -13.01 18.75
N ARG A 54 0.62 -14.21 18.66
CA ARG A 54 -0.46 -14.55 17.70
C ARG A 54 -1.67 -13.60 17.79
N ALA A 55 -2.00 -13.12 18.98
CA ALA A 55 -3.06 -12.13 19.19
C ALA A 55 -2.74 -10.72 18.65
N TRP A 56 -1.47 -10.46 18.27
CA TRP A 56 -1.02 -9.20 17.70
C TRP A 56 -0.87 -9.25 16.18
N PHE A 57 -1.28 -10.34 15.55
CA PHE A 57 -1.08 -10.57 14.12
C PHE A 57 -1.59 -9.43 13.26
N SER A 58 -2.87 -9.05 13.41
CA SER A 58 -3.45 -7.92 12.66
C SER A 58 -2.77 -6.59 12.96
N ALA A 59 -2.45 -6.33 14.24
CA ALA A 59 -1.83 -5.09 14.68
C ALA A 59 -0.46 -4.86 14.04
N ALA A 60 0.32 -5.91 13.78
CA ALA A 60 1.62 -5.80 13.14
C ALA A 60 1.55 -5.18 11.72
N PHE A 61 0.41 -5.29 11.05
CA PHE A 61 0.14 -4.73 9.72
C PHE A 61 -0.62 -3.41 9.79
N SER A 62 -1.74 -3.39 10.49
CA SER A 62 -2.64 -2.25 10.56
C SER A 62 -1.98 -1.02 11.16
N VAL A 63 -1.18 -1.21 12.23
CA VAL A 63 -0.42 -0.14 12.89
C VAL A 63 0.59 0.49 11.95
N THR A 64 1.28 -0.31 11.13
CA THR A 64 2.24 0.18 10.13
C THR A 64 1.55 1.05 9.07
N LEU A 65 0.43 0.57 8.52
CA LEU A 65 -0.36 1.32 7.54
C LEU A 65 -0.94 2.59 8.13
N ALA A 66 -1.52 2.53 9.34
CA ALA A 66 -2.06 3.70 10.02
C ALA A 66 -0.98 4.75 10.34
N ALA A 67 0.19 4.33 10.80
CA ALA A 67 1.34 5.21 11.04
C ALA A 67 1.85 5.84 9.74
N SER A 68 1.79 5.12 8.61
CA SER A 68 2.23 5.66 7.32
C SER A 68 1.40 6.87 6.88
N VAL A 69 0.11 6.93 7.22
CA VAL A 69 -0.75 8.10 6.94
C VAL A 69 -0.23 9.34 7.67
N VAL A 70 0.16 9.18 8.94
CA VAL A 70 0.78 10.27 9.73
C VAL A 70 2.10 10.68 9.09
N GLY A 71 2.92 9.70 8.73
CA GLY A 71 4.19 9.91 8.03
C GLY A 71 4.03 10.67 6.72
N MET A 72 3.07 10.28 5.87
CA MET A 72 2.78 10.95 4.59
C MET A 72 2.43 12.42 4.79
N VAL A 73 1.53 12.72 5.74
CA VAL A 73 1.09 14.10 6.01
C VAL A 73 2.23 14.92 6.62
N ALA A 74 2.94 14.38 7.61
CA ALA A 74 4.06 15.05 8.27
C ALA A 74 5.23 15.29 7.30
N GLY A 75 5.61 14.26 6.53
CA GLY A 75 6.67 14.32 5.54
C GLY A 75 6.40 15.32 4.43
N GLY A 76 5.15 15.37 3.93
CA GLY A 76 4.71 16.35 2.93
C GLY A 76 4.81 17.77 3.46
N MET A 77 4.24 18.04 4.64
CA MET A 77 4.32 19.35 5.29
C MET A 77 5.75 19.81 5.54
N TRP A 78 6.64 18.89 5.86
CA TRP A 78 8.05 19.19 6.09
C TRP A 78 8.79 19.44 4.78
N ALA A 79 8.58 18.60 3.76
CA ALA A 79 9.19 18.75 2.44
C ALA A 79 8.79 20.07 1.75
N ASP A 80 7.53 20.53 1.93
CA ASP A 80 7.06 21.81 1.41
C ASP A 80 7.81 23.00 2.04
N ARG A 81 8.15 22.91 3.35
CA ARG A 81 8.79 24.01 4.08
C ARG A 81 10.30 24.06 3.91
N SER A 82 10.98 22.93 3.99
CA SER A 82 12.45 22.85 4.04
C SER A 82 13.08 22.17 2.82
N GLY A 83 12.28 21.77 1.84
CA GLY A 83 12.74 20.94 0.74
C GLY A 83 12.77 19.45 1.08
N PRO A 84 12.94 18.54 0.10
CA PRO A 84 12.80 17.11 0.28
C PRO A 84 14.00 16.42 0.94
N ASN A 85 15.19 17.01 0.91
CA ASN A 85 16.43 16.30 1.27
C ASN A 85 16.47 15.90 2.73
N LEU A 86 16.24 16.84 3.67
CA LEU A 86 16.26 16.55 5.09
C LEU A 86 15.10 15.64 5.52
N PRO A 87 13.83 15.90 5.10
CA PRO A 87 12.73 14.97 5.35
C PRO A 87 13.02 13.55 4.85
N LEU A 88 13.61 13.40 3.65
CA LEU A 88 13.96 12.09 3.12
C LEU A 88 15.00 11.37 3.99
N LEU A 89 16.10 12.03 4.32
CA LEU A 89 17.15 11.41 5.15
C LEU A 89 16.64 11.01 6.53
N VAL A 90 15.84 11.86 7.16
CA VAL A 90 15.26 11.55 8.48
C VAL A 90 14.23 10.42 8.36
N SER A 91 13.38 10.43 7.33
CA SER A 91 12.38 9.38 7.13
C SER A 91 13.02 8.01 6.86
N VAL A 92 14.10 7.95 6.07
CA VAL A 92 14.90 6.71 5.91
C VAL A 92 15.54 6.30 7.23
N GLY A 93 16.04 7.25 8.02
CA GLY A 93 16.56 6.97 9.36
C GLY A 93 15.51 6.36 10.29
N VAL A 94 14.29 6.94 10.33
CA VAL A 94 13.16 6.42 11.12
C VAL A 94 12.72 5.04 10.62
N PHE A 95 12.62 4.85 9.31
CA PHE A 95 12.31 3.56 8.68
C PHE A 95 13.34 2.49 9.06
N SER A 96 14.65 2.78 8.88
CA SER A 96 15.73 1.86 9.19
C SER A 96 15.83 1.57 10.70
N PHE A 97 15.57 2.56 11.55
CA PHE A 97 15.53 2.37 13.00
C PHE A 97 14.36 1.49 13.43
N GLY A 98 13.18 1.69 12.83
CA GLY A 98 12.03 0.80 13.02
C GLY A 98 12.33 -0.64 12.61
N LEU A 99 12.98 -0.84 11.47
CA LEU A 99 13.41 -2.17 11.00
C LEU A 99 14.43 -2.82 11.96
N LEU A 100 15.40 -2.03 12.43
CA LEU A 100 16.39 -2.49 13.39
C LEU A 100 15.73 -2.96 14.69
N LEU A 101 14.83 -2.17 15.23
CA LEU A 101 14.08 -2.53 16.43
C LEU A 101 13.20 -3.77 16.20
N ALA A 102 12.55 -3.89 15.04
CA ALA A 102 11.74 -5.07 14.70
C ALA A 102 12.61 -6.34 14.62
N GLY A 103 13.76 -6.27 13.94
CA GLY A 103 14.68 -7.39 13.81
C GLY A 103 15.34 -7.82 15.14
N LEU A 104 15.45 -6.91 16.10
CA LEU A 104 16.02 -7.16 17.44
C LEU A 104 14.96 -7.35 18.53
N ALA A 105 13.67 -7.34 18.19
CA ALA A 105 12.58 -7.38 19.16
C ALA A 105 12.60 -8.67 20.00
N PRO A 106 12.66 -8.56 21.35
CA PRO A 106 12.53 -9.70 22.26
C PRO A 106 11.08 -10.00 22.63
N SER A 107 10.13 -9.10 22.32
CA SER A 107 8.71 -9.26 22.59
C SER A 107 7.87 -8.72 21.43
N ILE A 108 6.64 -9.19 21.35
CA ILE A 108 5.72 -8.77 20.28
C ILE A 108 5.30 -7.31 20.43
N GLU A 109 5.21 -6.77 21.64
CA GLU A 109 4.87 -5.38 21.90
C GLU A 109 5.93 -4.44 21.32
N LEU A 110 7.24 -4.76 21.56
CA LEU A 110 8.32 -3.99 20.97
C LEU A 110 8.34 -4.14 19.45
N PHE A 111 8.05 -5.34 18.93
CA PHE A 111 7.92 -5.58 17.49
C PHE A 111 6.85 -4.67 16.89
N VAL A 112 5.64 -4.62 17.47
CA VAL A 112 4.53 -3.77 16.98
C VAL A 112 4.86 -2.28 17.12
N ALA A 113 5.52 -1.87 18.21
CA ALA A 113 6.00 -0.49 18.35
C ALA A 113 7.04 -0.13 17.27
N ALA A 114 7.93 -1.07 16.94
CA ALA A 114 8.89 -0.92 15.86
C ALA A 114 8.20 -0.81 14.49
N ARG A 115 7.13 -1.59 14.26
CA ARG A 115 6.28 -1.50 13.07
C ARG A 115 5.59 -0.13 12.93
N PHE A 116 5.18 0.48 14.04
CA PHE A 116 4.65 1.84 14.03
C PHE A 116 5.71 2.86 13.55
N LEU A 117 6.92 2.81 14.11
CA LEU A 117 8.03 3.68 13.67
C LEU A 117 8.37 3.48 12.20
N GLN A 118 8.42 2.23 11.77
CA GLN A 118 8.67 1.86 10.38
C GLN A 118 7.59 2.46 9.46
N GLY A 119 6.31 2.36 9.82
CA GLY A 119 5.21 2.97 9.09
C GLY A 119 5.35 4.48 8.94
N LEU A 120 5.67 5.19 10.04
CA LEU A 120 5.96 6.62 10.00
C LEU A 120 7.07 6.96 9.01
N GLY A 121 8.17 6.21 9.06
CA GLY A 121 9.31 6.38 8.16
C GLY A 121 8.93 6.12 6.71
N THR A 122 8.25 5.02 6.40
CA THR A 122 7.82 4.66 5.04
C THR A 122 6.89 5.69 4.45
N GLY A 123 5.89 6.16 5.21
CA GLY A 123 4.95 7.17 4.75
C GLY A 123 5.64 8.48 4.40
N ALA A 124 6.50 8.99 5.30
CA ALA A 124 7.25 10.22 5.07
C ALA A 124 8.25 10.09 3.90
N MET A 125 8.93 8.95 3.80
CA MET A 125 9.87 8.62 2.73
C MET A 125 9.18 8.63 1.37
N THR A 126 8.02 8.02 1.24
CA THR A 126 7.25 7.96 -0.01
C THR A 126 6.95 9.36 -0.54
N VAL A 127 6.47 10.26 0.31
CA VAL A 127 6.15 11.63 -0.10
C VAL A 127 7.42 12.42 -0.42
N ALA A 128 8.46 12.29 0.41
CA ALA A 128 9.73 12.97 0.17
C ALA A 128 10.39 12.55 -1.15
N LEU A 129 10.29 11.26 -1.54
CA LEU A 129 10.77 10.76 -2.83
C LEU A 129 9.99 11.38 -3.99
N TYR A 130 8.67 11.50 -3.90
CA TYR A 130 7.86 12.13 -4.95
C TYR A 130 8.18 13.63 -5.12
N VAL A 131 8.37 14.34 -4.00
CA VAL A 131 8.79 15.74 -4.04
C VAL A 131 10.21 15.87 -4.63
N LEU A 132 11.12 14.96 -4.30
CA LEU A 132 12.47 14.93 -4.86
C LEU A 132 12.45 14.70 -6.37
N VAL A 133 11.61 13.78 -6.87
CA VAL A 133 11.42 13.57 -8.31
C VAL A 133 10.99 14.86 -8.99
N ALA A 134 9.97 15.54 -8.45
CA ALA A 134 9.45 16.79 -9.03
C ALA A 134 10.50 17.91 -9.10
N ARG A 135 11.51 17.88 -8.23
CA ARG A 135 12.57 18.91 -8.18
C ARG A 135 13.84 18.54 -8.96
N LEU A 136 14.16 17.27 -9.04
CA LEU A 136 15.41 16.79 -9.63
C LEU A 136 15.28 16.51 -11.13
N TYR A 137 14.15 15.95 -11.55
CA TYR A 137 13.90 15.53 -12.93
C TYR A 137 13.12 16.59 -13.69
N ALA A 138 13.44 16.74 -14.98
CA ALA A 138 12.61 17.54 -15.87
C ALA A 138 11.22 16.91 -16.03
N PRO A 139 10.14 17.70 -16.22
CA PRO A 139 8.78 17.15 -16.36
C PRO A 139 8.64 16.05 -17.41
N ILE A 140 9.40 16.12 -18.50
CA ILE A 140 9.43 15.11 -19.56
C ILE A 140 9.99 13.76 -19.08
N ASP A 141 10.82 13.74 -18.03
CA ASP A 141 11.45 12.54 -17.47
C ASP A 141 10.60 11.88 -16.37
N HIS A 142 9.56 12.59 -15.84
CA HIS A 142 8.71 12.07 -14.76
C HIS A 142 8.06 10.72 -15.07
N PRO A 143 7.49 10.47 -16.27
CA PRO A 143 6.91 9.17 -16.57
C PRO A 143 7.91 8.02 -16.47
N GLY A 144 9.17 8.27 -16.84
CA GLY A 144 10.24 7.27 -16.75
C GLY A 144 10.56 6.87 -15.31
N ILE A 145 10.76 7.84 -14.42
CA ILE A 145 11.10 7.56 -13.01
C ILE A 145 9.91 6.95 -12.24
N PHE A 146 8.67 7.40 -12.49
CA PHE A 146 7.49 6.77 -11.90
C PHE A 146 7.26 5.35 -12.44
N GLY A 147 7.61 5.11 -13.71
CA GLY A 147 7.65 3.75 -14.28
C GLY A 147 8.66 2.84 -13.56
N ALA A 148 9.86 3.39 -13.23
CA ALA A 148 10.86 2.67 -12.44
C ALA A 148 10.37 2.41 -10.99
N PHE A 149 9.67 3.35 -10.35
CA PHE A 149 9.04 3.12 -9.04
C PHE A 149 7.97 2.03 -9.10
N ALA A 150 7.16 2.00 -10.16
CA ALA A 150 6.18 0.92 -10.35
C ALA A 150 6.87 -0.44 -10.53
N ALA A 151 7.95 -0.52 -11.30
CA ALA A 151 8.75 -1.74 -11.44
C ALA A 151 9.39 -2.18 -10.11
N ALA A 152 9.80 -1.21 -9.28
CA ALA A 152 10.32 -1.46 -7.93
C ALA A 152 9.30 -2.05 -6.95
N TRP A 153 8.02 -2.03 -7.25
CA TRP A 153 6.97 -2.78 -6.56
C TRP A 153 6.74 -4.16 -7.18
N VAL A 154 6.78 -4.27 -8.51
CA VAL A 154 6.50 -5.52 -9.22
C VAL A 154 7.55 -6.59 -8.90
N VAL A 155 8.85 -6.24 -8.95
CA VAL A 155 9.90 -7.23 -8.71
C VAL A 155 9.84 -7.81 -7.29
N PRO A 156 9.73 -7.01 -6.19
CA PRO A 156 9.53 -7.56 -4.85
C PRO A 156 8.26 -8.42 -4.72
N SER A 157 7.17 -8.06 -5.39
CA SER A 157 5.94 -8.87 -5.32
C SER A 157 6.10 -10.26 -5.93
N MET A 158 7.02 -10.42 -6.87
CA MET A 158 7.31 -11.71 -7.51
C MET A 158 8.28 -12.59 -6.72
N VAL A 159 9.23 -12.00 -5.99
CA VAL A 159 10.30 -12.77 -5.34
C VAL A 159 10.37 -12.56 -3.83
N GLY A 160 9.86 -11.43 -3.32
CA GLY A 160 9.99 -11.01 -1.92
C GLY A 160 9.43 -12.02 -0.93
N PRO A 161 8.16 -12.45 -1.06
CA PRO A 161 7.55 -13.41 -0.16
C PRO A 161 8.32 -14.74 -0.09
N THR A 162 8.70 -15.28 -1.25
CA THR A 162 9.48 -16.54 -1.33
C THR A 162 10.86 -16.39 -0.72
N VAL A 163 11.58 -15.31 -1.04
CA VAL A 163 12.91 -15.03 -0.48
C VAL A 163 12.84 -14.85 1.04
N ALA A 164 11.83 -14.13 1.53
CA ALA A 164 11.63 -13.94 2.96
C ALA A 164 11.36 -15.27 3.70
N GLY A 165 10.54 -16.15 3.10
CA GLY A 165 10.27 -17.49 3.63
C GLY A 165 11.54 -18.32 3.70
N VAL A 166 12.33 -18.37 2.61
CA VAL A 166 13.61 -19.09 2.58
C VAL A 166 14.60 -18.55 3.63
N VAL A 167 14.73 -17.23 3.75
CA VAL A 167 15.62 -16.61 4.75
C VAL A 167 15.15 -16.96 6.16
N ALA A 168 13.85 -16.90 6.43
CA ALA A 168 13.31 -17.20 7.75
C ALA A 168 13.53 -18.66 8.16
N GLU A 169 13.37 -19.61 7.23
CA GLU A 169 13.58 -21.05 7.47
C GLU A 169 15.07 -21.43 7.55
N ALA A 170 15.90 -20.86 6.67
CA ALA A 170 17.33 -21.21 6.62
C ALA A 170 18.15 -20.58 7.75
N THR A 171 17.70 -19.44 8.30
CA THR A 171 18.47 -18.69 9.31
C THR A 171 17.59 -18.22 10.47
N SER A 172 16.92 -17.08 10.30
CA SER A 172 15.95 -16.49 11.24
C SER A 172 15.14 -15.41 10.52
N TRP A 173 13.87 -15.26 10.89
CA TRP A 173 13.01 -14.17 10.42
C TRP A 173 13.60 -12.77 10.69
N ARG A 174 14.44 -12.64 11.71
CA ARG A 174 15.10 -11.38 12.09
C ARG A 174 15.96 -10.82 10.96
N TRP A 175 16.60 -11.68 10.17
CA TRP A 175 17.43 -11.25 9.04
C TRP A 175 16.65 -10.62 7.89
N VAL A 176 15.36 -10.90 7.77
CA VAL A 176 14.51 -10.22 6.79
C VAL A 176 14.47 -8.71 7.08
N PHE A 177 14.39 -8.31 8.35
CA PHE A 177 14.41 -6.90 8.76
C PHE A 177 15.83 -6.32 8.73
N LEU A 178 16.79 -6.99 9.35
CA LEU A 178 18.17 -6.51 9.47
C LEU A 178 18.87 -6.36 8.11
N GLY A 179 18.60 -7.26 7.18
CA GLY A 179 19.11 -7.16 5.80
C GLY A 179 18.60 -5.91 5.08
N VAL A 180 17.34 -5.57 5.26
CA VAL A 180 16.75 -4.35 4.66
C VAL A 180 17.36 -3.09 5.29
N VAL A 181 17.73 -3.09 6.59
CA VAL A 181 18.45 -1.97 7.22
C VAL A 181 19.76 -1.69 6.49
N ALA A 182 20.60 -2.72 6.32
CA ALA A 182 21.90 -2.55 5.67
C ALA A 182 21.75 -2.03 4.23
N LEU A 183 20.79 -2.59 3.47
CA LEU A 183 20.55 -2.20 2.08
C LEU A 183 19.96 -0.79 1.97
N SER A 184 19.07 -0.38 2.88
CA SER A 184 18.47 0.97 2.86
C SER A 184 19.50 2.06 3.20
N LEU A 185 20.41 1.79 4.12
CA LEU A 185 21.54 2.68 4.40
C LEU A 185 22.50 2.78 3.22
N ALA A 186 22.80 1.66 2.55
CA ALA A 186 23.63 1.65 1.34
C ALA A 186 22.98 2.43 0.19
N ALA A 187 21.66 2.22 -0.05
CA ALA A 187 20.91 2.96 -1.05
C ALA A 187 20.91 4.47 -0.78
N THR A 188 20.77 4.85 0.49
CA THR A 188 20.82 6.26 0.91
C THR A 188 22.22 6.84 0.72
N ALA A 189 23.27 6.12 1.07
CA ALA A 189 24.65 6.54 0.88
C ALA A 189 24.96 6.77 -0.61
N ALA A 190 24.51 5.89 -1.50
CA ALA A 190 24.63 6.05 -2.95
C ALA A 190 23.97 7.32 -3.48
N MET A 191 22.88 7.78 -2.85
CA MET A 191 22.13 8.96 -3.26
C MET A 191 22.69 10.27 -2.69
N LEU A 192 23.50 10.24 -1.61
CA LEU A 192 24.02 11.45 -0.96
C LEU A 192 24.67 12.48 -1.91
N PRO A 193 25.50 12.08 -2.91
CA PRO A 193 26.09 13.02 -3.85
C PRO A 193 25.04 13.81 -4.64
N ALA A 194 23.94 13.14 -5.04
CA ALA A 194 22.85 13.78 -5.79
C ALA A 194 22.05 14.78 -4.93
N LEU A 195 21.84 14.45 -3.64
CA LEU A 195 21.15 15.34 -2.69
C LEU A 195 21.94 16.62 -2.41
N ARG A 196 23.27 16.57 -2.40
CA ARG A 196 24.13 17.76 -2.19
C ARG A 196 24.05 18.75 -3.32
N GLY A 197 23.76 18.29 -4.55
CA GLY A 197 23.62 19.14 -5.74
C GLY A 197 22.21 19.70 -5.96
N ALA A 198 21.21 19.19 -5.26
CA ALA A 198 19.83 19.63 -5.43
C ALA A 198 19.58 20.98 -4.72
N VAL A 199 19.23 22.00 -5.51
CA VAL A 199 18.96 23.35 -4.98
C VAL A 199 17.69 23.31 -4.14
N GLN A 200 17.84 23.58 -2.84
CA GLN A 200 16.72 23.71 -1.91
C GLN A 200 16.05 25.08 -2.11
N ARG A 201 15.00 25.15 -2.90
CA ARG A 201 14.10 26.30 -2.92
C ARG A 201 12.81 25.92 -2.21
N PRO A 202 12.53 26.48 -1.03
CA PRO A 202 11.21 26.36 -0.42
C PRO A 202 10.17 26.97 -1.37
N GLU A 203 9.13 26.24 -1.70
CA GLU A 203 7.97 26.87 -2.34
C GLU A 203 7.19 27.60 -1.26
N ALA A 204 7.20 28.93 -1.29
CA ALA A 204 6.32 29.75 -0.47
C ALA A 204 4.88 29.49 -0.91
N GLY A 205 4.08 28.78 -0.08
CA GLY A 205 2.65 28.95 -0.20
C GLY A 205 1.71 27.79 -0.17
N ARG A 206 2.00 26.65 0.42
CA ARG A 206 0.91 25.72 0.82
C ARG A 206 1.08 25.35 2.29
N THR A 207 0.44 26.13 3.16
CA THR A 207 0.23 25.75 4.56
C THR A 207 -0.71 24.55 4.56
N ALA A 208 -0.14 23.33 4.44
CA ALA A 208 -0.87 22.14 4.85
C ALA A 208 -1.28 22.38 6.31
N THR A 209 -2.57 22.52 6.52
CA THR A 209 -3.15 22.96 7.78
C THR A 209 -2.74 21.97 8.87
N ARG A 210 -2.24 22.47 10.00
CA ARG A 210 -1.95 21.65 11.23
C ARG A 210 -3.09 20.70 11.56
N GLY A 211 -4.33 21.05 11.18
CA GLY A 211 -5.51 20.19 11.28
C GLY A 211 -5.43 18.86 10.51
N ARG A 212 -4.78 18.81 9.34
CA ARG A 212 -4.65 17.54 8.58
C ARG A 212 -3.74 16.54 9.30
N LEU A 213 -2.65 17.01 9.92
CA LEU A 213 -1.77 16.16 10.73
C LEU A 213 -2.49 15.63 11.97
N ALA A 214 -3.25 16.49 12.65
CA ALA A 214 -4.06 16.06 13.78
C ALA A 214 -5.09 14.99 13.37
N LEU A 215 -5.77 15.16 12.24
CA LEU A 215 -6.71 14.16 11.71
C LEU A 215 -6.02 12.84 11.36
N ALA A 216 -4.84 12.89 10.73
CA ALA A 216 -4.04 11.69 10.44
C ALA A 216 -3.64 10.95 11.73
N ALA A 217 -3.22 11.69 12.77
CA ALA A 217 -2.91 11.13 14.08
C ALA A 217 -4.15 10.51 14.75
N VAL A 218 -5.31 11.19 14.68
CA VAL A 218 -6.58 10.65 15.19
C VAL A 218 -6.96 9.35 14.48
N VAL A 219 -6.82 9.28 13.15
CA VAL A 219 -7.04 8.04 12.39
C VAL A 219 -6.11 6.92 12.87
N ALA A 220 -4.80 7.21 13.02
CA ALA A 220 -3.84 6.21 13.46
C ALA A 220 -4.15 5.70 14.88
N ILE A 221 -4.46 6.61 15.81
CA ILE A 221 -4.85 6.26 17.18
C ILE A 221 -6.13 5.43 17.18
N ALA A 222 -7.12 5.77 16.36
CA ALA A 222 -8.38 5.03 16.28
C ALA A 222 -8.20 3.63 15.69
N VAL A 223 -7.29 3.44 14.70
CA VAL A 223 -6.94 2.11 14.19
C VAL A 223 -6.25 1.26 15.26
N VAL A 224 -5.31 1.84 16.01
CA VAL A 224 -4.69 1.16 17.17
C VAL A 224 -5.76 0.82 18.22
N GLY A 225 -6.69 1.74 18.48
CA GLY A 225 -7.83 1.51 19.38
C GLY A 225 -8.72 0.35 18.92
N LEU A 226 -8.92 0.21 17.61
CA LEU A 226 -9.68 -0.90 17.02
C LEU A 226 -8.98 -2.26 17.25
N ASP A 227 -7.65 -2.33 17.06
CA ASP A 227 -6.86 -3.53 17.33
C ASP A 227 -6.86 -3.91 18.82
N LEU A 228 -6.71 -2.91 19.71
CA LEU A 228 -6.77 -3.15 21.16
C LEU A 228 -8.14 -3.61 21.63
N ALA A 229 -9.20 -3.05 21.04
CA ALA A 229 -10.58 -3.44 21.32
C ALA A 229 -10.84 -4.91 20.97
N GLY A 230 -10.23 -5.40 19.89
CA GLY A 230 -10.33 -6.83 19.49
C GLY A 230 -9.74 -7.82 20.50
N ARG A 231 -8.90 -7.35 21.44
CA ARG A 231 -8.32 -8.15 22.52
C ARG A 231 -9.15 -8.14 23.79
N SER A 232 -10.01 -7.14 23.94
CA SER A 232 -10.90 -7.01 25.09
C SER A 232 -12.12 -7.92 24.87
N ARG A 233 -12.25 -8.96 25.65
CA ARG A 233 -13.41 -9.87 25.59
C ARG A 233 -14.64 -9.19 26.20
N GLY A 234 -15.79 -9.29 25.54
CA GLY A 234 -17.09 -8.84 26.05
C GLY A 234 -17.59 -7.54 25.43
N ALA A 235 -18.75 -7.05 25.92
CA ALA A 235 -19.47 -5.91 25.35
C ALA A 235 -18.63 -4.61 25.27
N LEU A 236 -17.76 -4.36 26.26
CA LEU A 236 -16.90 -3.19 26.28
C LEU A 236 -15.93 -3.15 25.10
N GLY A 237 -15.36 -4.30 24.73
CA GLY A 237 -14.49 -4.41 23.56
C GLY A 237 -15.23 -4.07 22.27
N TYR A 238 -16.44 -4.59 22.06
CA TYR A 238 -17.23 -4.27 20.87
C TYR A 238 -17.67 -2.80 20.82
N VAL A 239 -18.02 -2.21 21.94
CA VAL A 239 -18.34 -0.77 22.03
C VAL A 239 -17.13 0.07 21.70
N ALA A 240 -15.95 -0.27 22.24
CA ALA A 240 -14.70 0.41 21.93
C ALA A 240 -14.33 0.28 20.44
N ALA A 241 -14.51 -0.91 19.85
CA ALA A 241 -14.29 -1.14 18.43
C ALA A 241 -15.24 -0.29 17.55
N ALA A 242 -16.54 -0.28 17.88
CA ALA A 242 -17.51 0.55 17.17
C ALA A 242 -17.19 2.04 17.28
N GLY A 243 -16.82 2.51 18.48
CA GLY A 243 -16.39 3.89 18.71
C GLY A 243 -15.14 4.24 17.90
N SER A 244 -14.14 3.38 17.90
CA SER A 244 -12.90 3.55 17.11
C SER A 244 -13.21 3.61 15.61
N LEU A 245 -14.07 2.74 15.11
CA LEU A 245 -14.48 2.75 13.70
C LEU A 245 -15.19 4.05 13.32
N VAL A 246 -16.10 4.55 14.17
CA VAL A 246 -16.76 5.84 13.97
C VAL A 246 -15.74 6.97 13.91
N VAL A 247 -14.75 6.97 14.82
CA VAL A 247 -13.67 7.97 14.81
C VAL A 247 -12.85 7.89 13.52
N VAL A 248 -12.49 6.70 13.03
CA VAL A 248 -11.80 6.54 11.73
C VAL A 248 -12.63 7.15 10.60
N LEU A 249 -13.93 6.80 10.50
CA LEU A 249 -14.82 7.28 9.44
C LEU A 249 -15.02 8.80 9.47
N VAL A 250 -15.09 9.41 10.65
CA VAL A 250 -15.22 10.85 10.82
C VAL A 250 -13.90 11.57 10.49
N ALA A 251 -12.79 11.08 11.04
CA ALA A 251 -11.48 11.73 10.90
C ALA A 251 -10.88 11.57 9.48
N VAL A 252 -11.18 10.50 8.76
CA VAL A 252 -10.70 10.31 7.37
C VAL A 252 -11.48 11.18 6.37
N ARG A 253 -12.71 11.58 6.71
CA ARG A 253 -13.58 12.32 5.78
C ARG A 253 -12.96 13.59 5.19
N PRO A 254 -12.27 14.46 5.96
CA PRO A 254 -11.61 15.63 5.39
C PRO A 254 -10.29 15.33 4.67
N LEU A 255 -9.75 14.12 4.80
CA LEU A 255 -8.53 13.66 4.13
C LEU A 255 -8.80 13.11 2.73
N LEU A 256 -10.05 12.76 2.41
CA LEU A 256 -10.52 12.23 1.14
C LEU A 256 -11.38 13.27 0.39
N PRO A 257 -11.51 13.15 -0.95
CA PRO A 257 -12.41 13.99 -1.72
C PRO A 257 -13.84 13.95 -1.18
N ALA A 258 -14.52 15.11 -1.20
CA ALA A 258 -15.87 15.23 -0.66
C ALA A 258 -16.85 14.28 -1.35
N GLY A 259 -17.63 13.53 -0.55
CA GLY A 259 -18.59 12.55 -1.04
C GLY A 259 -18.04 11.12 -1.23
N THR A 260 -16.76 10.87 -0.93
CA THR A 260 -16.16 9.53 -1.02
C THR A 260 -16.90 8.50 -0.15
N LEU A 261 -17.16 8.80 1.12
CA LEU A 261 -17.84 7.86 2.04
C LEU A 261 -19.30 7.57 1.67
N VAL A 262 -19.96 8.44 0.94
CA VAL A 262 -21.34 8.23 0.43
C VAL A 262 -21.35 7.75 -1.02
N VAL A 263 -20.19 7.42 -1.56
CA VAL A 263 -20.00 6.89 -2.92
C VAL A 263 -20.70 7.77 -3.99
N ARG A 264 -20.48 9.09 -3.90
CA ARG A 264 -21.05 10.04 -4.88
C ARG A 264 -20.43 9.77 -6.25
N ARG A 265 -21.24 9.79 -7.33
CA ARG A 265 -20.79 9.49 -8.70
C ARG A 265 -19.60 10.37 -9.13
N GLY A 266 -18.73 9.82 -9.98
CA GLY A 266 -17.50 10.47 -10.46
C GLY A 266 -16.29 10.20 -9.58
N LEU A 267 -15.40 11.19 -9.43
CA LEU A 267 -14.16 11.07 -8.67
C LEU A 267 -14.35 10.49 -7.24
N PRO A 268 -15.36 10.91 -6.45
CA PRO A 268 -15.57 10.32 -5.12
C PRO A 268 -15.86 8.81 -5.15
N ALA A 269 -16.63 8.32 -6.16
CA ALA A 269 -16.90 6.89 -6.30
C ALA A 269 -15.65 6.10 -6.70
N VAL A 270 -14.76 6.70 -7.51
CA VAL A 270 -13.49 6.08 -7.90
C VAL A 270 -12.54 5.97 -6.71
N VAL A 271 -12.46 7.01 -5.87
CA VAL A 271 -11.68 6.97 -4.62
C VAL A 271 -12.29 6.01 -3.60
N ALA A 272 -13.63 5.94 -3.50
CA ALA A 272 -14.31 4.94 -2.66
C ALA A 272 -14.02 3.51 -3.13
N LEU A 273 -14.00 3.28 -4.45
CA LEU A 273 -13.59 1.99 -5.01
C LEU A 273 -12.13 1.67 -4.62
N ARG A 274 -11.24 2.67 -4.63
CA ARG A 274 -9.85 2.50 -4.18
C ARG A 274 -9.77 2.04 -2.74
N VAL A 275 -10.52 2.68 -1.82
CA VAL A 275 -10.62 2.26 -0.42
C VAL A 275 -11.12 0.82 -0.33
N ALA A 276 -12.20 0.49 -1.05
CA ALA A 276 -12.82 -0.84 -0.97
C ALA A 276 -11.90 -1.96 -1.47
N ILE A 277 -11.21 -1.76 -2.60
CA ILE A 277 -10.29 -2.79 -3.14
C ILE A 277 -9.03 -2.93 -2.27
N ALA A 278 -8.48 -1.84 -1.73
CA ALA A 278 -7.35 -1.90 -0.81
C ALA A 278 -7.74 -2.59 0.50
N ALA A 279 -8.89 -2.24 1.08
CA ALA A 279 -9.45 -2.90 2.27
C ALA A 279 -9.60 -4.41 2.07
N THR A 280 -10.19 -4.80 0.94
CA THR A 280 -10.43 -6.20 0.60
C THR A 280 -9.13 -6.97 0.37
N PHE A 281 -8.29 -6.47 -0.53
CA PHE A 281 -7.09 -7.18 -0.98
C PHE A 281 -6.06 -7.32 0.14
N PHE A 282 -5.69 -6.22 0.80
CA PHE A 282 -4.66 -6.25 1.85
C PHE A 282 -5.10 -7.04 3.08
N ALA A 283 -6.38 -6.98 3.46
CA ALA A 283 -6.86 -7.79 4.56
C ALA A 283 -6.90 -9.29 4.23
N THR A 284 -7.18 -9.68 2.97
CA THR A 284 -7.09 -11.09 2.54
C THR A 284 -5.63 -11.54 2.47
N GLU A 285 -4.76 -10.73 1.86
CA GLU A 285 -3.36 -11.04 1.62
C GLU A 285 -2.61 -11.49 2.87
N ILE A 286 -2.85 -10.86 4.02
CA ILE A 286 -2.16 -11.20 5.27
C ILE A 286 -2.62 -12.53 5.86
N TYR A 287 -3.92 -12.90 5.71
CA TYR A 287 -4.43 -14.16 6.26
C TYR A 287 -4.13 -15.36 5.39
N LEU A 288 -3.79 -15.16 4.12
CA LEU A 288 -3.54 -16.25 3.17
C LEU A 288 -2.32 -17.11 3.55
N PRO A 289 -1.10 -16.55 3.74
CA PRO A 289 0.03 -17.33 4.22
C PRO A 289 -0.20 -17.93 5.62
N TYR A 290 -0.94 -17.22 6.47
CA TYR A 290 -1.25 -17.68 7.82
C TYR A 290 -2.13 -18.92 7.79
N LEU A 291 -3.20 -18.92 6.99
CA LEU A 291 -4.05 -20.08 6.74
C LEU A 291 -3.25 -21.26 6.19
N LEU A 292 -2.40 -21.01 5.18
CA LEU A 292 -1.62 -22.08 4.53
C LEU A 292 -0.60 -22.72 5.48
N GLN A 293 0.03 -21.93 6.35
CA GLN A 293 1.02 -22.43 7.30
C GLN A 293 0.36 -23.17 8.48
N GLU A 294 -0.74 -22.67 9.03
CA GLU A 294 -1.38 -23.24 10.23
C GLU A 294 -2.32 -24.43 9.94
N HIS A 295 -2.96 -24.47 8.77
CA HIS A 295 -3.98 -25.49 8.47
C HIS A 295 -3.68 -26.44 7.33
N TYR A 296 -2.68 -26.08 6.49
CA TYR A 296 -2.29 -26.93 5.37
C TYR A 296 -0.84 -27.42 5.51
N ASP A 297 -0.17 -27.12 6.62
CA ASP A 297 1.24 -27.46 6.89
C ASP A 297 2.18 -27.05 5.74
N VAL A 298 1.83 -25.96 5.05
CA VAL A 298 2.64 -25.45 3.94
C VAL A 298 3.82 -24.67 4.51
N PRO A 299 5.07 -24.99 4.13
CA PRO A 299 6.23 -24.25 4.60
C PRO A 299 6.17 -22.77 4.19
N ALA A 300 6.83 -21.88 4.96
CA ALA A 300 6.73 -20.43 4.78
C ALA A 300 7.16 -19.99 3.37
N TRP A 301 8.23 -20.57 2.81
CA TRP A 301 8.66 -20.24 1.46
C TRP A 301 7.61 -20.57 0.38
N LEU A 302 6.88 -21.70 0.55
CA LEU A 302 5.86 -22.11 -0.41
C LEU A 302 4.56 -21.30 -0.26
N SER A 303 4.20 -20.90 0.99
CA SER A 303 3.12 -19.94 1.20
C SER A 303 3.45 -18.57 0.57
N GLY A 304 4.73 -18.19 0.56
CA GLY A 304 5.22 -17.03 -0.19
C GLY A 304 5.06 -17.17 -1.71
N VAL A 305 5.26 -18.35 -2.27
CA VAL A 305 4.99 -18.63 -3.69
C VAL A 305 3.52 -18.36 -4.03
N THR A 306 2.59 -18.68 -3.14
CA THR A 306 1.16 -18.38 -3.33
C THR A 306 0.92 -16.87 -3.51
N LEU A 307 1.58 -16.03 -2.72
CA LEU A 307 1.50 -14.57 -2.92
C LEU A 307 2.13 -14.14 -4.26
N THR A 308 3.23 -14.77 -4.65
CA THR A 308 3.90 -14.53 -5.92
C THR A 308 2.99 -14.80 -7.12
N VAL A 309 2.24 -15.92 -7.14
CA VAL A 309 1.34 -16.21 -8.27
C VAL A 309 0.19 -15.22 -8.36
N GLY A 310 -0.31 -14.69 -7.23
CA GLY A 310 -1.27 -13.59 -7.22
C GLY A 310 -0.69 -12.29 -7.82
N ALA A 311 0.56 -11.98 -7.51
CA ALA A 311 1.27 -10.84 -8.10
C ALA A 311 1.46 -11.01 -9.62
N LEU A 312 1.71 -12.22 -10.10
CA LEU A 312 1.73 -12.54 -11.54
C LEU A 312 0.35 -12.31 -12.18
N GLY A 313 -0.74 -12.69 -11.51
CA GLY A 313 -2.10 -12.39 -11.93
C GLY A 313 -2.32 -10.88 -12.07
N TRP A 314 -1.88 -10.10 -11.08
CA TRP A 314 -1.93 -8.62 -11.10
C TRP A 314 -1.13 -8.06 -12.28
N ALA A 315 0.13 -8.43 -12.41
CA ALA A 315 1.01 -7.94 -13.46
C ALA A 315 0.47 -8.32 -14.86
N GLY A 316 0.04 -9.57 -15.06
CA GLY A 316 -0.53 -10.06 -16.31
C GLY A 316 -1.78 -9.28 -16.73
N ALA A 317 -2.74 -9.09 -15.82
CA ALA A 317 -3.95 -8.32 -16.10
C ALA A 317 -3.64 -6.82 -16.36
N SER A 318 -2.65 -6.25 -15.67
CA SER A 318 -2.17 -4.88 -15.93
C SER A 318 -1.59 -4.75 -17.34
N GLN A 319 -0.83 -5.74 -17.81
CA GLN A 319 -0.29 -5.76 -19.17
C GLN A 319 -1.38 -5.94 -20.22
N VAL A 320 -2.34 -6.84 -19.98
CA VAL A 320 -3.48 -7.05 -20.89
C VAL A 320 -4.26 -5.74 -21.06
N GLN A 321 -4.63 -5.07 -19.96
CA GLN A 321 -5.35 -3.81 -20.05
C GLN A 321 -4.56 -2.70 -20.74
N ALA A 322 -3.24 -2.64 -20.53
CA ALA A 322 -2.36 -1.67 -21.19
C ALA A 322 -2.33 -1.89 -22.72
N ARG A 323 -2.23 -3.16 -23.15
CA ARG A 323 -2.26 -3.52 -24.57
C ARG A 323 -3.62 -3.28 -25.23
N MET A 324 -4.71 -3.47 -24.49
CA MET A 324 -6.05 -3.17 -24.99
C MET A 324 -6.33 -1.68 -25.14
N GLY A 325 -5.67 -0.83 -24.33
CA GLY A 325 -5.77 0.63 -24.40
C GLY A 325 -7.22 1.12 -24.39
N ALA A 326 -7.60 1.88 -25.43
CA ALA A 326 -8.95 2.41 -25.60
C ALA A 326 -10.02 1.34 -25.93
N ARG A 327 -9.63 0.14 -26.41
CA ARG A 327 -10.58 -0.95 -26.69
C ARG A 327 -11.26 -1.48 -25.44
N LEU A 328 -10.60 -1.39 -24.28
CA LEU A 328 -11.20 -1.74 -23.00
C LEU A 328 -11.74 -0.48 -22.34
N ALA A 329 -13.07 -0.31 -22.36
CA ALA A 329 -13.69 0.83 -21.71
C ALA A 329 -13.38 0.89 -20.22
N HIS A 330 -13.15 2.10 -19.68
CA HIS A 330 -12.78 2.33 -18.28
C HIS A 330 -13.74 1.64 -17.29
N VAL A 331 -15.06 1.86 -17.50
CA VAL A 331 -16.11 1.29 -16.64
C VAL A 331 -16.12 -0.23 -16.70
N THR A 332 -15.90 -0.82 -17.89
CA THR A 332 -15.82 -2.28 -18.07
C THR A 332 -14.64 -2.84 -17.29
N ALA A 333 -13.45 -2.23 -17.39
CA ALA A 333 -12.25 -2.68 -16.65
C ALA A 333 -12.49 -2.65 -15.13
N LEU A 334 -13.09 -1.58 -14.60
CA LEU A 334 -13.37 -1.47 -13.17
C LEU A 334 -14.41 -2.50 -12.70
N ARG A 335 -15.49 -2.71 -13.47
CA ARG A 335 -16.53 -3.69 -13.11
C ARG A 335 -16.03 -5.12 -13.20
N THR A 336 -15.35 -5.47 -14.30
CA THR A 336 -14.77 -6.81 -14.49
C THR A 336 -13.72 -7.09 -13.41
N GLY A 337 -12.84 -6.11 -13.12
CA GLY A 337 -11.85 -6.24 -12.07
C GLY A 337 -12.46 -6.46 -10.69
N ALA A 338 -13.54 -5.72 -10.35
CA ALA A 338 -14.24 -5.90 -9.09
C ALA A 338 -14.92 -7.29 -8.97
N VAL A 339 -15.50 -7.79 -10.07
CA VAL A 339 -16.08 -9.14 -10.12
C VAL A 339 -15.00 -10.22 -9.98
N LEU A 340 -13.84 -10.06 -10.65
CA LEU A 340 -12.73 -11.00 -10.51
C LEU A 340 -12.18 -11.02 -9.08
N LEU A 341 -12.03 -9.85 -8.44
CA LEU A 341 -11.62 -9.74 -7.05
C LEU A 341 -12.61 -10.46 -6.13
N PHE A 342 -13.92 -10.22 -6.30
CA PHE A 342 -14.96 -10.88 -5.52
C PHE A 342 -14.98 -12.39 -5.75
N ALA A 343 -14.87 -12.85 -6.99
CA ALA A 343 -14.83 -14.27 -7.32
C ALA A 343 -13.59 -14.97 -6.76
N GLY A 344 -12.42 -14.34 -6.85
CA GLY A 344 -11.17 -14.86 -6.30
C GLY A 344 -11.25 -15.04 -4.78
N ILE A 345 -11.61 -13.98 -4.04
CA ILE A 345 -11.71 -14.03 -2.57
C ILE A 345 -12.85 -14.95 -2.10
N GLY A 346 -13.98 -14.97 -2.82
CA GLY A 346 -15.07 -15.91 -2.57
C GLY A 346 -14.65 -17.38 -2.80
N ALA A 347 -13.80 -17.64 -3.79
CA ALA A 347 -13.23 -18.95 -4.01
C ALA A 347 -12.25 -19.35 -2.88
N GLU A 348 -11.44 -18.42 -2.36
CA GLU A 348 -10.58 -18.66 -1.19
C GLU A 348 -11.38 -18.99 0.05
N LEU A 349 -12.48 -18.25 0.29
CA LEU A 349 -13.41 -18.56 1.36
C LEU A 349 -13.97 -19.98 1.20
N ALA A 350 -14.39 -20.36 -0.01
CA ALA A 350 -14.89 -21.70 -0.28
C ALA A 350 -13.79 -22.77 -0.08
N CYS A 351 -12.56 -22.50 -0.52
CA CYS A 351 -11.42 -23.40 -0.31
C CYS A 351 -11.14 -23.61 1.18
N ALA A 352 -11.14 -22.54 1.97
CA ALA A 352 -10.95 -22.62 3.41
C ALA A 352 -12.10 -23.35 4.09
N ALA A 353 -13.36 -22.97 3.84
CA ALA A 353 -14.53 -23.54 4.49
C ALA A 353 -14.74 -25.05 4.17
N LEU A 354 -14.37 -25.48 2.97
CA LEU A 354 -14.49 -26.87 2.52
C LEU A 354 -13.17 -27.64 2.66
N HIS A 355 -12.14 -27.02 3.22
CA HIS A 355 -10.80 -27.59 3.40
C HIS A 355 -10.24 -28.22 2.09
N LEU A 356 -10.37 -27.46 0.99
CA LEU A 356 -9.91 -27.91 -0.35
C LEU A 356 -8.38 -27.78 -0.45
N SER A 357 -7.84 -28.32 -1.54
CA SER A 357 -6.39 -28.31 -1.79
C SER A 357 -5.77 -26.89 -1.75
N PRO A 358 -4.59 -26.69 -1.12
CA PRO A 358 -3.90 -25.40 -1.08
C PRO A 358 -3.56 -24.85 -2.46
N TRP A 359 -3.43 -25.66 -3.48
CA TRP A 359 -3.22 -25.23 -4.87
C TRP A 359 -4.42 -24.47 -5.44
N LEU A 360 -5.64 -24.81 -5.01
CA LEU A 360 -6.85 -24.07 -5.38
C LEU A 360 -6.90 -22.70 -4.73
N VAL A 361 -6.38 -22.56 -3.51
CA VAL A 361 -6.20 -21.27 -2.85
C VAL A 361 -5.29 -20.36 -3.67
N GLY A 362 -4.14 -20.88 -4.13
CA GLY A 362 -3.24 -20.15 -5.04
C GLY A 362 -3.91 -19.73 -6.35
N ALA A 363 -4.69 -20.63 -6.97
CA ALA A 363 -5.43 -20.33 -8.20
C ALA A 363 -6.50 -19.24 -7.98
N ALA A 364 -7.20 -19.27 -6.86
CA ALA A 364 -8.17 -18.25 -6.45
C ALA A 364 -7.48 -16.88 -6.25
N TRP A 365 -6.29 -16.86 -5.65
CA TRP A 365 -5.50 -15.65 -5.45
C TRP A 365 -5.03 -15.03 -6.77
N VAL A 366 -4.75 -15.82 -7.81
CA VAL A 366 -4.48 -15.32 -9.18
C VAL A 366 -5.66 -14.51 -9.71
N LEU A 367 -6.90 -14.96 -9.49
CA LEU A 367 -8.11 -14.22 -9.92
C LEU A 367 -8.25 -12.91 -9.16
N ALA A 368 -8.02 -12.91 -7.84
CA ALA A 368 -8.03 -11.70 -7.03
C ALA A 368 -6.98 -10.70 -7.49
N GLY A 369 -5.75 -11.16 -7.74
CA GLY A 369 -4.67 -10.36 -8.29
C GLY A 369 -5.00 -9.80 -9.68
N ALA A 370 -5.59 -10.59 -10.58
CA ALA A 370 -6.02 -10.12 -11.89
C ALA A 370 -7.09 -9.02 -11.78
N GLY A 371 -8.01 -9.13 -10.82
CA GLY A 371 -8.97 -8.08 -10.50
C GLY A 371 -8.30 -6.77 -10.15
N MET A 372 -7.28 -6.80 -9.27
CA MET A 372 -6.48 -5.63 -8.90
C MET A 372 -5.73 -5.06 -10.10
N GLY A 373 -5.13 -5.92 -10.94
CA GLY A 373 -4.40 -5.53 -12.14
C GLY A 373 -5.24 -4.77 -13.16
N LEU A 374 -6.52 -5.10 -13.28
CA LEU A 374 -7.46 -4.34 -14.13
C LEU A 374 -7.86 -2.99 -13.52
N MET A 375 -8.02 -2.91 -12.20
CA MET A 375 -8.59 -1.72 -11.54
C MET A 375 -7.53 -0.69 -11.16
N PHE A 376 -6.44 -1.11 -10.53
CA PHE A 376 -5.51 -0.23 -9.84
C PHE A 376 -4.87 0.85 -10.73
N PRO A 377 -4.32 0.52 -11.93
CA PRO A 377 -3.78 1.52 -12.84
C PRO A 377 -4.84 2.44 -13.41
N ARG A 378 -6.04 1.90 -13.69
CA ARG A 378 -7.16 2.67 -14.24
C ARG A 378 -7.72 3.69 -13.25
N ILE A 379 -7.83 3.32 -11.99
CA ILE A 379 -8.22 4.24 -10.91
C ILE A 379 -7.22 5.39 -10.82
N SER A 380 -5.91 5.08 -10.82
CA SER A 380 -4.86 6.10 -10.74
C SER A 380 -4.91 7.05 -11.95
N ALA A 381 -5.05 6.52 -13.16
CA ALA A 381 -5.17 7.32 -14.37
C ALA A 381 -6.44 8.20 -14.37
N TYR A 382 -7.57 7.67 -13.91
CA TYR A 382 -8.82 8.43 -13.80
C TYR A 382 -8.68 9.61 -12.83
N VAL A 383 -8.11 9.35 -11.64
CA VAL A 383 -7.95 10.39 -10.62
C VAL A 383 -7.07 11.52 -11.16
N LEU A 384 -5.98 11.20 -11.86
CA LEU A 384 -5.12 12.21 -12.47
C LEU A 384 -5.85 13.01 -13.56
N ALA A 385 -6.59 12.33 -14.44
CA ALA A 385 -7.33 12.98 -15.53
C ALA A 385 -8.51 13.83 -15.03
N ALA A 386 -9.13 13.42 -13.91
CA ALA A 386 -10.25 14.15 -13.30
C ALA A 386 -9.81 15.30 -12.38
N SER A 387 -8.49 15.47 -12.17
CA SER A 387 -7.94 16.48 -11.28
C SER A 387 -7.35 17.63 -12.09
N GLY A 388 -7.72 18.87 -11.78
CA GLY A 388 -7.01 20.04 -12.30
C GLY A 388 -5.57 20.09 -11.80
N ASP A 389 -4.68 20.79 -12.52
CA ASP A 389 -3.24 20.84 -12.22
C ASP A 389 -2.91 21.19 -10.76
N ARG A 390 -3.74 22.03 -10.13
CA ARG A 390 -3.60 22.43 -8.73
C ARG A 390 -4.05 21.37 -7.72
N GLU A 391 -4.87 20.40 -8.14
CA GLU A 391 -5.49 19.39 -7.29
C GLU A 391 -4.82 18.02 -7.42
N GLN A 392 -4.05 17.77 -8.49
CA GLN A 392 -3.43 16.47 -8.78
C GLN A 392 -2.61 15.94 -7.60
N GLY A 393 -1.78 16.78 -6.96
CA GLY A 393 -1.00 16.37 -5.80
C GLY A 393 -1.86 15.99 -4.60
N GLY A 394 -2.94 16.77 -4.34
CA GLY A 394 -3.89 16.49 -3.26
C GLY A 394 -4.67 15.19 -3.47
N ASN A 395 -5.14 14.95 -4.70
CA ASN A 395 -5.91 13.76 -5.03
C ASN A 395 -5.02 12.50 -5.11
N SER A 396 -3.75 12.64 -5.54
CA SER A 396 -2.77 11.54 -5.47
C SER A 396 -2.45 11.16 -4.02
N ALA A 397 -2.27 12.14 -3.14
CA ALA A 397 -2.10 11.90 -1.70
C ALA A 397 -3.34 11.23 -1.08
N ALA A 398 -4.55 11.66 -1.49
CA ALA A 398 -5.80 11.05 -1.05
C ALA A 398 -5.92 9.57 -1.46
N MET A 399 -5.39 9.16 -2.63
CA MET A 399 -5.33 7.75 -3.02
C MET A 399 -4.43 6.92 -2.09
N SER A 400 -3.23 7.43 -1.76
CA SER A 400 -2.33 6.74 -0.83
C SER A 400 -2.92 6.65 0.58
N ILE A 401 -3.61 7.70 1.03
CA ILE A 401 -4.36 7.68 2.30
C ILE A 401 -5.51 6.67 2.22
N ALA A 402 -6.22 6.61 1.10
CA ALA A 402 -7.31 5.66 0.87
C ALA A 402 -6.81 4.20 0.98
N ASP A 403 -5.68 3.89 0.35
CA ASP A 403 -5.05 2.56 0.44
C ASP A 403 -4.67 2.23 1.90
N ALA A 404 -3.97 3.14 2.56
CA ALA A 404 -3.47 2.90 3.91
C ALA A 404 -4.58 2.80 4.96
N VAL A 405 -5.56 3.73 4.94
CA VAL A 405 -6.67 3.73 5.91
C VAL A 405 -7.63 2.57 5.62
N GLY A 406 -7.95 2.33 4.35
CA GLY A 406 -8.80 1.20 3.94
C GLY A 406 -8.21 -0.14 4.37
N GLY A 407 -6.94 -0.37 4.04
CA GLY A 407 -6.19 -1.56 4.42
C GLY A 407 -6.09 -1.71 5.94
N ALA A 408 -5.61 -0.69 6.65
CA ALA A 408 -5.45 -0.73 8.10
C ALA A 408 -6.76 -1.05 8.82
N THR A 409 -7.85 -0.35 8.46
CA THR A 409 -9.17 -0.55 9.09
C THR A 409 -9.72 -1.95 8.82
N ALA A 410 -9.61 -2.45 7.58
CA ALA A 410 -10.08 -3.78 7.24
C ALA A 410 -9.27 -4.88 7.91
N ILE A 411 -7.94 -4.72 8.00
CA ILE A 411 -7.05 -5.64 8.70
C ILE A 411 -7.42 -5.71 10.19
N SER A 412 -7.62 -4.56 10.87
CA SER A 412 -8.03 -4.52 12.27
C SER A 412 -9.40 -5.16 12.50
N LEU A 413 -10.38 -4.90 11.61
CA LEU A 413 -11.70 -5.52 11.69
C LEU A 413 -11.67 -7.03 11.45
N ALA A 414 -10.88 -7.48 10.46
CA ALA A 414 -10.65 -8.90 10.23
C ALA A 414 -10.00 -9.58 11.45
N GLY A 415 -9.01 -8.90 12.09
CA GLY A 415 -8.38 -9.36 13.33
C GLY A 415 -9.34 -9.45 14.50
N LEU A 416 -10.23 -8.47 14.65
CA LEU A 416 -11.28 -8.49 15.65
C LEU A 416 -12.24 -9.68 15.45
N LEU A 417 -12.68 -9.92 14.22
CA LEU A 417 -13.53 -11.07 13.89
C LEU A 417 -12.79 -12.39 14.10
N PHE A 418 -11.52 -12.45 13.69
CA PHE A 418 -10.67 -13.62 13.89
C PHE A 418 -10.59 -14.00 15.37
N THR A 419 -10.26 -13.05 16.24
CA THR A 419 -10.13 -13.28 17.68
C THR A 419 -11.46 -13.51 18.40
N ALA A 420 -12.58 -12.99 17.87
CA ALA A 420 -13.91 -13.20 18.39
C ALA A 420 -14.44 -14.63 18.16
N VAL A 421 -14.04 -15.26 17.04
CA VAL A 421 -14.48 -16.62 16.67
C VAL A 421 -13.65 -17.71 17.35
N GLY A 422 -12.34 -17.48 17.56
CA GLY A 422 -11.47 -18.47 18.18
C GLY A 422 -9.98 -18.13 18.08
N THR A 423 -9.17 -19.15 17.90
CA THR A 423 -7.71 -19.04 17.79
C THR A 423 -7.24 -19.57 16.44
N ALA A 424 -5.97 -19.35 16.08
CA ALA A 424 -5.39 -19.88 14.84
C ALA A 424 -5.33 -21.41 14.77
N ALA A 425 -5.51 -22.10 15.91
CA ALA A 425 -5.62 -23.55 15.94
C ALA A 425 -6.92 -24.05 15.28
N ASP A 426 -7.94 -23.18 15.19
CA ASP A 426 -9.23 -23.48 14.61
C ASP A 426 -9.35 -22.88 13.21
N LEU A 427 -10.05 -23.56 12.30
CA LEU A 427 -10.31 -23.06 10.94
C LEU A 427 -11.35 -21.91 10.93
N GLY A 428 -12.28 -21.90 11.90
CA GLY A 428 -13.37 -20.92 12.00
C GLY A 428 -12.92 -19.46 11.91
N PRO A 429 -11.89 -19.01 12.65
CA PRO A 429 -11.35 -17.67 12.57
C PRO A 429 -10.91 -17.25 11.16
N PHE A 430 -10.25 -18.12 10.40
CA PHE A 430 -9.84 -17.86 9.02
C PHE A 430 -11.06 -17.73 8.10
N VAL A 431 -12.04 -18.62 8.25
CA VAL A 431 -13.31 -18.56 7.52
C VAL A 431 -14.04 -17.23 7.81
N ALA A 432 -14.06 -16.78 9.07
CA ALA A 432 -14.68 -15.50 9.45
C ALA A 432 -13.96 -14.30 8.82
N ALA A 433 -12.62 -14.27 8.82
CA ALA A 433 -11.83 -13.21 8.19
C ALA A 433 -12.05 -13.19 6.67
N LEU A 434 -12.04 -14.35 6.00
CA LEU A 434 -12.27 -14.45 4.56
C LEU A 434 -13.73 -14.14 4.18
N ALA A 435 -14.72 -14.51 5.01
CA ALA A 435 -16.11 -14.11 4.81
C ALA A 435 -16.28 -12.60 4.89
N PHE A 436 -15.64 -11.95 5.87
CA PHE A 436 -15.63 -10.48 5.98
C PHE A 436 -15.02 -9.82 4.72
N THR A 437 -13.85 -10.27 4.27
CA THR A 437 -13.23 -9.70 3.07
C THR A 437 -14.04 -10.00 1.80
N THR A 438 -14.72 -11.14 1.72
CA THR A 438 -15.67 -11.44 0.63
C THR A 438 -16.85 -10.46 0.62
N VAL A 439 -17.39 -10.11 1.78
CA VAL A 439 -18.45 -9.07 1.88
C VAL A 439 -17.93 -7.70 1.41
N LEU A 440 -16.70 -7.32 1.81
CA LEU A 440 -16.07 -6.09 1.32
C LEU A 440 -15.88 -6.11 -0.20
N ALA A 441 -15.45 -7.24 -0.78
CA ALA A 441 -15.33 -7.42 -2.22
C ALA A 441 -16.68 -7.27 -2.93
N GLY A 442 -17.75 -7.81 -2.37
CA GLY A 442 -19.12 -7.57 -2.85
C GLY A 442 -19.50 -6.09 -2.82
N GLY A 443 -19.11 -5.39 -1.75
CA GLY A 443 -19.23 -3.93 -1.65
C GLY A 443 -18.47 -3.21 -2.76
N ALA A 444 -17.25 -3.64 -3.09
CA ALA A 444 -16.46 -3.08 -4.19
C ALA A 444 -17.18 -3.25 -5.56
N VAL A 445 -17.83 -4.39 -5.80
CA VAL A 445 -18.66 -4.61 -7.01
C VAL A 445 -19.80 -3.59 -7.09
N LEU A 446 -20.46 -3.30 -5.97
CA LEU A 446 -21.55 -2.31 -5.92
C LEU A 446 -21.02 -0.89 -6.15
N VAL A 447 -19.89 -0.55 -5.55
CA VAL A 447 -19.23 0.76 -5.74
C VAL A 447 -18.78 0.94 -7.19
N ALA A 448 -18.23 -0.10 -7.83
CA ALA A 448 -17.81 -0.07 -9.22
C ALA A 448 -18.97 0.26 -10.22
N ARG A 449 -20.21 0.00 -9.83
CA ARG A 449 -21.40 0.39 -10.65
C ARG A 449 -21.65 1.90 -10.66
N ARG A 450 -21.13 2.63 -9.67
CA ARG A 450 -21.30 4.10 -9.53
C ARG A 450 -20.14 4.91 -10.10
N THR A 451 -19.03 4.25 -10.50
CA THR A 451 -17.94 4.91 -11.21
C THR A 451 -18.44 5.31 -12.60
N GLY A 452 -18.36 6.59 -12.96
CA GLY A 452 -18.74 7.09 -14.27
C GLY A 452 -17.68 6.81 -15.34
N THR A 453 -17.97 7.21 -16.58
CA THR A 453 -16.97 7.26 -17.67
C THR A 453 -15.85 8.20 -17.29
N ALA A 454 -14.61 7.90 -17.72
CA ALA A 454 -13.48 8.80 -17.51
C ALA A 454 -13.79 10.16 -18.15
N PRO A 455 -13.43 11.29 -17.50
CA PRO A 455 -13.51 12.59 -18.14
C PRO A 455 -12.66 12.54 -19.41
N VAL A 456 -13.22 12.96 -20.53
CA VAL A 456 -12.47 13.17 -21.76
C VAL A 456 -11.62 14.40 -21.49
N SER A 457 -10.31 14.26 -21.50
CA SER A 457 -9.40 15.42 -21.53
C SER A 457 -9.74 16.18 -22.81
N GLU A 458 -10.39 17.33 -22.70
CA GLU A 458 -10.53 18.24 -23.86
C GLU A 458 -9.11 18.54 -24.37
N PRO A 459 -8.86 18.38 -25.66
CA PRO A 459 -7.60 18.83 -26.22
C PRO A 459 -7.47 20.31 -25.87
N VAL A 460 -6.35 20.72 -25.29
CA VAL A 460 -6.02 22.12 -25.05
C VAL A 460 -6.23 22.84 -26.38
N ALA A 461 -7.29 23.65 -26.45
CA ALA A 461 -7.56 24.46 -27.63
C ALA A 461 -6.29 25.31 -27.85
N THR A 462 -5.52 24.96 -28.88
CA THR A 462 -4.46 25.81 -29.38
C THR A 462 -5.15 27.04 -29.90
N THR A 463 -5.27 28.08 -29.07
CA THR A 463 -5.59 29.43 -29.51
C THR A 463 -4.53 29.80 -30.51
N ARG A 464 -4.98 29.91 -31.76
CA ARG A 464 -4.20 30.47 -32.89
C ARG A 464 -3.91 31.95 -32.69
#